data_9b26bbb1941f216016eac998b083d59c
#
_entry.id   9b26bbb1941f216016eac998b083d59c
#
_cell.length_a   1.000
_cell.length_b   1.000
_cell.length_c   1.000
_cell.angle_alpha   90.00
_cell.angle_beta   90.00
_cell.angle_gamma   90.00
#
_symmetry.space_group_name_H-M   'P 1'
#
loop_
_entity.id
_entity.type
_entity.pdbx_description
1 polymer ?
#
loop_
_entity_poly.entity_id
_entity_poly.type
_entity_poly.pdbx_seq_one_letter_code
_entity_poly.pdbx_strand_id
1 'polypeptide(L)'
;ANRRASKQNESFFAIPLRGIGFSCAYEGSGYFGNTIYSCDQKIEVIFNSAEDIEIHCIKPSPIVESIWKKTAASILETEPSAIKINTVFPSDEIPNMPEEISSNISVMTSLLKKCCIDIQKKRFHDPVPIKVKKQLTSAQKNKWNNDSFKGEPFHTTSFASAVVEVEMDPYTYGEKIKGIWMAINCGTVFDKKAAERTLKLAIEQELLTLVENSKLECENIS
;
A
#
# COMPACT_ATOMS: atom_id res chain seq x y z
N ALA A 1 4.53 19.11 28.53
CA ALA A 1 3.62 19.91 29.36
C ALA A 1 4.25 21.27 29.69
N ASN A 2 5.52 21.32 30.14
CA ASN A 2 6.17 22.59 30.56
C ASN A 2 6.46 23.58 29.43
N ARG A 3 6.69 23.12 28.19
CA ARG A 3 6.87 24.00 27.03
C ARG A 3 5.59 24.72 26.62
N ARG A 4 4.43 24.15 26.88
CA ARG A 4 3.12 24.77 26.62
C ARG A 4 2.83 25.89 27.62
N ALA A 5 3.14 25.66 28.90
CA ALA A 5 2.88 26.63 29.95
C ALA A 5 3.78 27.88 29.84
N SER A 6 5.06 27.73 29.48
CA SER A 6 5.97 28.87 29.32
C SER A 6 5.62 29.76 28.12
N LYS A 7 5.11 29.19 27.03
CA LYS A 7 4.66 29.96 25.85
C LYS A 7 3.33 30.70 26.05
N GLN A 8 2.48 30.26 26.93
CA GLN A 8 1.23 30.95 27.27
C GLN A 8 1.45 32.23 28.09
N ASN A 9 2.60 32.37 28.77
CA ASN A 9 2.91 33.54 29.58
C ASN A 9 3.74 34.59 28.86
N GLU A 10 4.26 34.30 27.67
CA GLU A 10 4.91 35.30 26.83
C GLU A 10 3.83 36.12 26.11
N SER A 11 3.89 37.45 26.27
CA SER A 11 2.93 38.46 25.87
C SER A 11 2.00 38.07 24.71
N PHE A 12 0.72 37.96 25.01
CA PHE A 12 -0.39 37.47 24.21
C PHE A 12 -0.52 38.08 22.79
N PHE A 13 0.23 39.13 22.49
CA PHE A 13 0.11 39.90 21.24
C PHE A 13 1.40 40.04 20.44
N ALA A 14 2.51 39.51 20.92
CA ALA A 14 3.81 39.71 20.24
C ALA A 14 4.38 38.49 19.57
N ILE A 15 3.84 37.28 19.81
CA ILE A 15 4.41 36.01 19.33
C ILE A 15 3.28 35.21 18.68
N PRO A 16 3.50 34.67 17.46
CA PRO A 16 2.56 33.80 16.81
C PRO A 16 2.17 32.61 17.69
N LEU A 17 0.89 32.31 17.72
CA LEU A 17 0.37 31.16 18.47
C LEU A 17 0.72 29.88 17.74
N ARG A 18 1.30 28.88 18.43
CA ARG A 18 1.66 27.60 17.84
C ARG A 18 0.84 26.46 18.42
N GLY A 19 0.37 25.60 17.53
CA GLY A 19 -0.34 24.39 17.87
C GLY A 19 0.33 23.17 17.23
N ILE A 20 0.24 22.02 17.93
CA ILE A 20 0.69 20.73 17.42
C ILE A 20 -0.49 19.78 17.48
N GLY A 21 -0.84 19.21 16.32
CA GLY A 21 -1.81 18.14 16.19
C GLY A 21 -1.11 16.80 15.97
N PHE A 22 -1.71 15.71 16.48
CA PHE A 22 -1.27 14.35 16.27
C PHE A 22 -2.46 13.49 15.88
N SER A 23 -2.27 12.63 14.88
CA SER A 23 -3.27 11.66 14.44
C SER A 23 -2.61 10.33 14.10
N CYS A 24 -3.38 9.26 14.26
CA CYS A 24 -3.01 7.91 13.82
C CYS A 24 -4.10 7.37 12.90
N ALA A 25 -3.69 6.57 11.92
CA ALA A 25 -4.58 5.84 11.04
C ALA A 25 -4.07 4.41 10.85
N TYR A 26 -5.00 3.52 10.53
CA TYR A 26 -4.66 2.19 10.05
C TYR A 26 -5.56 1.84 8.88
N GLU A 27 -5.02 1.04 7.96
CA GLU A 27 -5.74 0.56 6.79
C GLU A 27 -5.49 -0.94 6.61
N GLY A 28 -6.57 -1.68 6.40
CA GLY A 28 -6.50 -3.11 6.11
C GLY A 28 -6.44 -3.38 4.61
N SER A 29 -5.67 -4.39 4.22
CA SER A 29 -5.54 -4.85 2.84
C SER A 29 -5.86 -6.34 2.74
N GLY A 30 -6.59 -6.74 1.68
CA GLY A 30 -7.02 -8.12 1.49
C GLY A 30 -8.16 -8.53 2.43
N TYR A 31 -9.31 -7.86 2.31
CA TYR A 31 -10.48 -8.14 3.14
C TYR A 31 -11.07 -9.53 2.89
N PHE A 32 -11.28 -10.31 3.95
CA PHE A 32 -11.81 -11.67 3.90
C PHE A 32 -13.34 -11.75 4.07
N GLY A 33 -13.96 -10.69 4.54
CA GLY A 33 -15.35 -10.71 4.97
C GLY A 33 -16.38 -10.71 3.84
N ASN A 34 -15.99 -10.46 2.60
CA ASN A 34 -16.92 -10.43 1.47
C ASN A 34 -16.73 -11.64 0.56
N THR A 35 -17.69 -12.58 0.62
CA THR A 35 -17.71 -13.79 -0.23
C THR A 35 -17.91 -13.47 -1.71
N ILE A 36 -18.51 -12.32 -2.05
CA ILE A 36 -18.74 -11.90 -3.44
C ILE A 36 -17.40 -11.58 -4.13
N TYR A 37 -16.42 -11.08 -3.39
CA TYR A 37 -15.07 -10.76 -3.88
C TYR A 37 -14.05 -11.87 -3.65
N SER A 38 -14.44 -13.02 -3.12
CA SER A 38 -13.60 -14.19 -2.99
C SER A 38 -13.45 -14.92 -4.33
N CYS A 39 -13.15 -14.17 -5.41
CA CYS A 39 -12.61 -14.79 -6.61
C CYS A 39 -11.48 -15.70 -6.18
N ASP A 40 -11.39 -16.87 -6.78
CA ASP A 40 -10.29 -17.80 -6.58
C ASP A 40 -8.96 -17.10 -6.86
N GLN A 41 -8.42 -16.41 -5.84
CA GLN A 41 -7.15 -15.72 -5.92
C GLN A 41 -6.08 -16.79 -6.07
N LYS A 42 -5.79 -17.08 -7.32
CA LYS A 42 -4.80 -18.08 -7.72
C LYS A 42 -3.80 -17.46 -8.68
N ILE A 43 -2.57 -17.88 -8.54
CA ILE A 43 -1.48 -17.53 -9.44
C ILE A 43 -0.69 -18.79 -9.78
N GLU A 44 -0.32 -18.91 -11.02
CA GLU A 44 0.56 -19.98 -11.49
C GLU A 44 1.77 -19.34 -12.15
N VAL A 45 2.94 -19.83 -11.81
CA VAL A 45 4.20 -19.43 -12.45
C VAL A 45 4.81 -20.64 -13.11
N ILE A 46 5.15 -20.49 -14.39
CA ILE A 46 5.79 -21.51 -15.22
C ILE A 46 7.20 -21.02 -15.54
N PHE A 47 8.17 -21.79 -15.16
CA PHE A 47 9.57 -21.54 -15.44
C PHE A 47 10.02 -22.49 -16.55
N ASN A 48 10.10 -21.99 -17.78
CA ASN A 48 10.58 -22.75 -18.94
C ASN A 48 12.11 -22.68 -19.06
N SER A 49 12.67 -21.49 -18.84
CA SER A 49 14.10 -21.19 -18.81
C SER A 49 14.36 -19.89 -18.06
N ALA A 50 15.62 -19.51 -17.88
CA ALA A 50 15.97 -18.23 -17.28
C ALA A 50 15.50 -17.02 -18.11
N GLU A 51 15.27 -17.21 -19.40
CA GLU A 51 14.83 -16.19 -20.33
C GLU A 51 13.35 -16.29 -20.71
N ASP A 52 12.63 -17.29 -20.24
CA ASP A 52 11.21 -17.51 -20.54
C ASP A 52 10.45 -17.98 -19.31
N ILE A 53 9.80 -17.04 -18.66
CA ILE A 53 9.02 -17.23 -17.44
C ILE A 53 7.64 -16.67 -17.68
N GLU A 54 6.61 -17.44 -17.39
CA GLU A 54 5.23 -17.06 -17.55
C GLU A 54 4.52 -16.97 -16.20
N ILE A 55 3.80 -15.88 -15.98
CA ILE A 55 2.93 -15.69 -14.81
C ILE A 55 1.49 -15.68 -15.31
N HIS A 56 0.73 -16.66 -14.88
CA HIS A 56 -0.67 -16.84 -15.21
C HIS A 56 -1.54 -16.34 -14.05
N CYS A 57 -2.25 -15.25 -14.26
CA CYS A 57 -3.06 -14.59 -13.23
C CYS A 57 -4.19 -13.76 -13.84
N ILE A 58 -5.00 -13.13 -12.99
CA ILE A 58 -5.93 -12.08 -13.40
C ILE A 58 -5.12 -10.89 -13.94
N LYS A 59 -5.64 -10.23 -14.97
CA LYS A 59 -4.95 -9.10 -15.62
C LYS A 59 -4.65 -7.97 -14.61
N PRO A 60 -3.38 -7.70 -14.31
CA PRO A 60 -3.02 -6.60 -13.45
C PRO A 60 -3.07 -5.25 -14.19
N SER A 61 -3.14 -4.13 -13.46
CA SER A 61 -2.88 -2.82 -14.04
C SER A 61 -1.41 -2.72 -14.51
N PRO A 62 -1.09 -1.82 -15.46
CA PRO A 62 0.30 -1.69 -15.97
C PRO A 62 1.35 -1.42 -14.89
N ILE A 63 0.96 -0.69 -13.84
CA ILE A 63 1.83 -0.39 -12.70
C ILE A 63 2.12 -1.67 -11.90
N VAL A 64 1.07 -2.43 -11.59
CA VAL A 64 1.19 -3.70 -10.85
C VAL A 64 1.96 -4.74 -11.65
N GLU A 65 1.72 -4.81 -12.98
CA GLU A 65 2.48 -5.67 -13.89
C GLU A 65 3.99 -5.40 -13.79
N SER A 66 4.38 -4.13 -13.85
CA SER A 66 5.79 -3.73 -13.71
C SER A 66 6.38 -4.15 -12.36
N ILE A 67 5.62 -3.97 -11.27
CA ILE A 67 6.04 -4.36 -9.92
C ILE A 67 6.20 -5.88 -9.83
N TRP A 68 5.25 -6.65 -10.35
CA TRP A 68 5.31 -8.12 -10.31
C TRP A 68 6.46 -8.68 -11.14
N LYS A 69 6.71 -8.13 -12.34
CA LYS A 69 7.88 -8.48 -13.16
C LYS A 69 9.19 -8.23 -12.41
N LYS A 70 9.36 -7.05 -11.82
CA LYS A 70 10.55 -6.71 -11.03
C LYS A 70 10.70 -7.61 -9.80
N THR A 71 9.59 -7.92 -9.12
CA THR A 71 9.61 -8.79 -7.93
C THR A 71 10.00 -10.22 -8.29
N ALA A 72 9.41 -10.78 -9.34
CA ALA A 72 9.73 -12.13 -9.79
C ALA A 72 11.16 -12.21 -10.33
N ALA A 73 11.60 -11.23 -11.10
CA ALA A 73 12.96 -11.12 -11.61
C ALA A 73 14.01 -11.10 -10.48
N SER A 74 13.74 -10.32 -9.43
CA SER A 74 14.64 -10.24 -8.28
C SER A 74 14.76 -11.57 -7.52
N ILE A 75 13.68 -12.35 -7.42
CA ILE A 75 13.70 -13.64 -6.70
C ILE A 75 14.31 -14.75 -7.57
N LEU A 76 13.98 -14.76 -8.86
CA LEU A 76 14.44 -15.78 -9.80
C LEU A 76 15.82 -15.48 -10.39
N GLU A 77 16.40 -14.33 -10.05
CA GLU A 77 17.70 -13.85 -10.56
C GLU A 77 17.74 -13.79 -12.10
N THR A 78 16.72 -13.15 -12.69
CA THR A 78 16.53 -13.00 -14.12
C THR A 78 16.24 -11.54 -14.48
N GLU A 79 16.19 -11.24 -15.78
CA GLU A 79 15.78 -9.91 -16.25
C GLU A 79 14.25 -9.79 -16.26
N PRO A 80 13.67 -8.62 -15.92
CA PRO A 80 12.23 -8.39 -15.97
C PRO A 80 11.61 -8.60 -17.37
N SER A 81 12.40 -8.44 -18.42
CA SER A 81 12.03 -8.68 -19.82
C SER A 81 11.76 -10.15 -20.16
N ALA A 82 12.37 -11.07 -19.40
CA ALA A 82 12.16 -12.51 -19.53
C ALA A 82 10.79 -12.96 -18.99
N ILE A 83 10.08 -12.09 -18.26
CA ILE A 83 8.83 -12.42 -17.60
C ILE A 83 7.64 -11.92 -18.40
N LYS A 84 6.77 -12.84 -18.79
CA LYS A 84 5.50 -12.58 -19.47
C LYS A 84 4.35 -12.77 -18.51
N ILE A 85 3.37 -11.87 -18.51
CA ILE A 85 2.13 -12.04 -17.75
C ILE A 85 1.02 -12.39 -18.72
N ASN A 86 0.45 -13.57 -18.51
CA ASN A 86 -0.63 -14.12 -19.30
C ASN A 86 -1.93 -14.09 -18.50
N THR A 87 -2.96 -13.48 -19.06
CA THR A 87 -4.30 -13.48 -18.46
C THR A 87 -4.98 -14.82 -18.78
N VAL A 88 -5.28 -15.60 -17.76
CA VAL A 88 -5.84 -16.95 -17.90
C VAL A 88 -7.37 -16.98 -17.77
N PHE A 89 -7.96 -15.88 -17.29
CA PHE A 89 -9.40 -15.80 -17.08
C PHE A 89 -10.03 -14.86 -18.10
N PRO A 90 -11.12 -15.31 -18.80
CA PRO A 90 -11.91 -14.42 -19.63
C PRO A 90 -12.44 -13.27 -18.76
N SER A 91 -12.35 -12.06 -19.30
CA SER A 91 -12.84 -10.84 -18.64
C SER A 91 -14.34 -10.86 -18.33
N ASP A 92 -15.07 -11.79 -18.91
CA ASP A 92 -16.53 -11.87 -18.85
C ASP A 92 -17.05 -12.61 -17.61
N GLU A 93 -16.21 -13.38 -16.93
CA GLU A 93 -16.58 -14.12 -15.70
C GLU A 93 -16.17 -13.40 -14.41
N ILE A 94 -15.42 -12.30 -14.50
CA ILE A 94 -15.04 -11.51 -13.33
C ILE A 94 -16.15 -10.47 -13.18
N PRO A 95 -17.05 -10.60 -12.18
CA PRO A 95 -17.94 -9.51 -11.86
C PRO A 95 -17.06 -8.27 -11.67
N ASN A 96 -17.48 -7.12 -12.22
CA ASN A 96 -16.77 -5.84 -12.11
C ASN A 96 -16.33 -5.66 -10.66
N MET A 97 -15.15 -6.20 -10.35
CA MET A 97 -14.53 -5.95 -9.06
C MET A 97 -14.11 -4.49 -9.13
N PRO A 98 -14.63 -3.64 -8.24
CA PRO A 98 -14.03 -2.33 -8.11
C PRO A 98 -12.53 -2.60 -7.95
N GLU A 99 -11.73 -1.94 -8.77
CA GLU A 99 -10.27 -1.88 -8.62
C GLU A 99 -9.95 -1.15 -7.31
N GLU A 100 -10.53 -1.60 -6.22
CA GLU A 100 -10.03 -1.31 -4.90
C GLU A 100 -8.71 -2.04 -4.76
N ILE A 101 -7.83 -1.35 -5.33
CA ILE A 101 -6.46 -1.59 -5.73
C ILE A 101 -5.66 -2.24 -4.61
N SER A 102 -5.99 -1.96 -3.36
CA SER A 102 -5.19 -2.40 -2.22
C SER A 102 -5.48 -3.84 -1.81
N SER A 103 -6.71 -4.31 -1.92
CA SER A 103 -7.09 -5.56 -1.26
C SER A 103 -6.54 -6.81 -1.94
N ASN A 104 -6.51 -6.85 -3.27
CA ASN A 104 -6.09 -8.04 -4.00
C ASN A 104 -4.60 -8.03 -4.36
N ILE A 105 -3.98 -6.86 -4.54
CA ILE A 105 -2.58 -6.74 -4.95
C ILE A 105 -1.64 -7.33 -3.91
N SER A 106 -1.84 -7.05 -2.63
CA SER A 106 -0.97 -7.56 -1.57
C SER A 106 -1.04 -9.08 -1.45
N VAL A 107 -2.25 -9.65 -1.56
CA VAL A 107 -2.46 -11.11 -1.54
C VAL A 107 -1.79 -11.74 -2.74
N MET A 108 -2.07 -11.26 -3.95
CA MET A 108 -1.50 -11.80 -5.19
C MET A 108 0.02 -11.66 -5.23
N THR A 109 0.57 -10.54 -4.75
CA THR A 109 2.03 -10.36 -4.62
C THR A 109 2.64 -11.35 -3.65
N SER A 110 1.96 -11.64 -2.53
CA SER A 110 2.40 -12.65 -1.57
C SER A 110 2.40 -14.06 -2.19
N LEU A 111 1.35 -14.40 -2.96
CA LEU A 111 1.27 -15.69 -3.67
C LEU A 111 2.35 -15.80 -4.74
N LEU A 112 2.57 -14.73 -5.52
CA LEU A 112 3.65 -14.67 -6.52
C LEU A 112 5.02 -14.92 -5.90
N LYS A 113 5.34 -14.22 -4.81
CA LYS A 113 6.60 -14.43 -4.07
C LYS A 113 6.78 -15.88 -3.66
N LYS A 114 5.72 -16.51 -3.11
CA LYS A 114 5.75 -17.94 -2.71
C LYS A 114 5.99 -18.86 -3.91
N CYS A 115 5.35 -18.60 -5.07
CA CYS A 115 5.61 -19.37 -6.29
C CYS A 115 7.06 -19.24 -6.75
N CYS A 116 7.61 -18.01 -6.80
CA CYS A 116 8.98 -17.77 -7.23
C CYS A 116 10.01 -18.44 -6.29
N ILE A 117 9.79 -18.35 -4.96
CA ILE A 117 10.66 -19.02 -3.98
C ILE A 117 10.63 -20.55 -4.16
N ASP A 118 9.45 -21.12 -4.40
CA ASP A 118 9.34 -22.57 -4.61
C ASP A 118 10.02 -23.00 -5.93
N ILE A 119 9.91 -22.19 -7.00
CA ILE A 119 10.63 -22.42 -8.26
C ILE A 119 12.14 -22.32 -8.04
N GLN A 120 12.62 -21.31 -7.31
CA GLN A 120 14.04 -21.15 -7.02
C GLN A 120 14.63 -22.36 -6.31
N LYS A 121 13.87 -22.99 -5.40
CA LYS A 121 14.30 -24.23 -4.73
C LYS A 121 14.33 -25.43 -5.66
N LYS A 122 13.44 -25.50 -6.65
CA LYS A 122 13.25 -26.62 -7.55
C LYS A 122 14.13 -26.58 -8.80
N ARG A 123 14.48 -25.37 -9.28
CA ARG A 123 15.11 -25.17 -10.60
C ARG A 123 16.42 -25.94 -10.82
N PHE A 124 17.09 -26.38 -9.74
CA PHE A 124 18.34 -27.14 -9.81
C PHE A 124 18.14 -28.65 -9.67
N HIS A 125 16.92 -29.10 -9.36
CA HIS A 125 16.61 -30.52 -9.10
C HIS A 125 15.55 -31.06 -10.05
N ASP A 126 14.58 -30.22 -10.44
CA ASP A 126 13.46 -30.66 -11.26
C ASP A 126 13.70 -30.31 -12.73
N PRO A 127 13.26 -31.16 -13.68
CA PRO A 127 13.32 -30.84 -15.10
C PRO A 127 12.36 -29.70 -15.44
N VAL A 128 12.74 -28.87 -16.41
CA VAL A 128 11.87 -27.83 -16.98
C VAL A 128 10.86 -28.44 -17.95
N PRO A 129 9.63 -27.90 -18.06
CA PRO A 129 9.11 -26.72 -17.37
C PRO A 129 8.67 -27.01 -15.93
N ILE A 130 9.06 -26.11 -15.01
CA ILE A 130 8.63 -26.18 -13.60
C ILE A 130 7.37 -25.32 -13.44
N LYS A 131 6.28 -25.95 -13.01
CA LYS A 131 4.99 -25.25 -12.78
C LYS A 131 4.70 -25.21 -11.28
N VAL A 132 4.44 -24.03 -10.75
CA VAL A 132 4.03 -23.82 -9.35
C VAL A 132 2.78 -22.97 -9.33
N LYS A 133 1.73 -23.52 -8.71
CA LYS A 133 0.45 -22.84 -8.51
C LYS A 133 0.22 -22.61 -7.02
N LYS A 134 -0.21 -21.42 -6.67
CA LYS A 134 -0.64 -21.05 -5.32
C LYS A 134 -2.00 -20.39 -5.37
N GLN A 135 -2.77 -20.63 -4.34
CA GLN A 135 -4.06 -19.97 -4.12
C GLN A 135 -4.25 -19.66 -2.65
N LEU A 136 -5.13 -18.72 -2.36
CA LEU A 136 -5.49 -18.40 -0.99
C LEU A 136 -6.21 -19.60 -0.36
N THR A 137 -5.70 -20.09 0.77
CA THR A 137 -6.30 -21.25 1.45
C THR A 137 -7.56 -20.85 2.23
N SER A 138 -8.52 -21.78 2.33
CA SER A 138 -9.74 -21.59 3.13
C SER A 138 -9.46 -21.31 4.60
N ALA A 139 -8.37 -21.83 5.16
CA ALA A 139 -7.95 -21.54 6.53
C ALA A 139 -7.58 -20.07 6.75
N GLN A 140 -7.11 -19.38 5.72
CA GLN A 140 -6.85 -17.93 5.77
C GLN A 140 -8.14 -17.11 5.60
N LYS A 141 -9.13 -17.65 4.87
CA LYS A 141 -10.44 -17.03 4.70
C LYS A 141 -11.32 -17.12 5.97
N ASN A 142 -11.09 -18.13 6.82
CA ASN A 142 -11.91 -18.39 8.01
C ASN A 142 -11.47 -17.63 9.27
N LYS A 143 -10.52 -16.70 9.14
CA LYS A 143 -10.08 -15.88 10.28
C LYS A 143 -11.08 -14.82 10.72
N TRP A 144 -12.09 -14.54 9.92
CA TRP A 144 -13.11 -13.53 10.16
C TRP A 144 -14.50 -14.13 10.19
N ASN A 145 -15.31 -13.76 11.17
CA ASN A 145 -16.72 -14.11 11.27
C ASN A 145 -17.57 -12.85 11.04
N ASN A 146 -18.32 -12.83 9.94
CA ASN A 146 -19.16 -11.70 9.53
C ASN A 146 -20.33 -11.44 10.50
N ASP A 147 -20.89 -12.48 11.10
CA ASP A 147 -22.09 -12.34 11.95
C ASP A 147 -21.75 -11.77 13.32
N SER A 148 -20.59 -12.16 13.86
CA SER A 148 -20.13 -11.71 15.18
C SER A 148 -19.12 -10.56 15.14
N PHE A 149 -18.67 -10.16 13.95
CA PHE A 149 -17.61 -9.17 13.73
C PHE A 149 -16.34 -9.46 14.54
N LYS A 150 -15.94 -10.73 14.63
CA LYS A 150 -14.77 -11.18 15.40
C LYS A 150 -13.72 -11.83 14.50
N GLY A 151 -12.45 -11.58 14.83
CA GLY A 151 -11.30 -12.16 14.16
C GLY A 151 -10.47 -11.13 13.40
N GLU A 152 -9.69 -11.59 12.42
CA GLU A 152 -8.82 -10.79 11.57
C GLU A 152 -9.46 -10.63 10.18
N PRO A 153 -10.07 -9.46 9.87
CA PRO A 153 -10.78 -9.27 8.61
C PRO A 153 -9.86 -9.05 7.41
N PHE A 154 -8.58 -8.70 7.65
CA PHE A 154 -7.63 -8.32 6.60
C PHE A 154 -6.44 -9.27 6.53
N HIS A 155 -5.86 -9.41 5.34
CA HIS A 155 -4.64 -10.18 5.13
C HIS A 155 -3.42 -9.49 5.74
N THR A 156 -3.35 -8.19 5.60
CA THR A 156 -2.31 -7.33 6.17
C THR A 156 -2.92 -6.01 6.63
N THR A 157 -2.25 -5.35 7.56
CA THR A 157 -2.66 -4.03 8.05
C THR A 157 -1.47 -3.07 7.98
N SER A 158 -1.71 -1.88 7.46
CA SER A 158 -0.76 -0.77 7.44
C SER A 158 -1.12 0.22 8.54
N PHE A 159 -0.11 0.87 9.09
CA PHE A 159 -0.27 1.87 10.15
C PHE A 159 0.42 3.16 9.73
N ALA A 160 -0.21 4.27 10.06
CA ALA A 160 0.37 5.59 9.84
C ALA A 160 0.17 6.47 11.09
N SER A 161 1.07 7.40 11.29
CA SER A 161 0.92 8.47 12.26
C SER A 161 1.42 9.78 11.65
N ALA A 162 0.75 10.87 11.98
CA ALA A 162 1.11 12.20 11.52
C ALA A 162 1.18 13.18 12.67
N VAL A 163 2.13 14.10 12.59
CA VAL A 163 2.25 15.28 13.46
C VAL A 163 2.21 16.49 12.56
N VAL A 164 1.37 17.45 12.89
CA VAL A 164 1.26 18.73 12.18
C VAL A 164 1.51 19.87 13.15
N GLU A 165 2.43 20.77 12.81
CA GLU A 165 2.66 22.03 13.51
C GLU A 165 2.02 23.17 12.73
N VAL A 166 1.18 23.94 13.39
CA VAL A 166 0.54 25.12 12.85
C VAL A 166 0.93 26.37 13.65
N GLU A 167 1.00 27.49 12.96
CA GLU A 167 1.23 28.81 13.54
C GLU A 167 0.09 29.73 13.11
N MET A 168 -0.45 30.50 14.04
CA MET A 168 -1.51 31.47 13.79
C MET A 168 -1.02 32.86 14.14
N ASP A 169 -1.18 33.81 13.23
CA ASP A 169 -0.92 35.21 13.46
C ASP A 169 -2.02 35.78 14.39
N PRO A 170 -1.68 36.35 15.56
CA PRO A 170 -2.67 36.86 16.52
C PRO A 170 -3.41 38.10 16.05
N TYR A 171 -2.90 38.79 15.02
CA TYR A 171 -3.52 40.02 14.50
C TYR A 171 -4.46 39.77 13.33
N THR A 172 -4.02 38.90 12.41
CA THR A 172 -4.77 38.62 11.17
C THR A 172 -5.60 37.35 11.29
N TYR A 173 -5.35 36.53 12.32
CA TYR A 173 -5.88 35.18 12.47
C TYR A 173 -5.56 34.25 11.27
N GLY A 174 -4.54 34.65 10.49
CA GLY A 174 -4.05 33.84 9.39
C GLY A 174 -3.33 32.61 9.93
N GLU A 175 -3.65 31.45 9.38
CA GLU A 175 -3.06 30.17 9.77
C GLU A 175 -1.98 29.76 8.79
N LYS A 176 -0.89 29.19 9.32
CA LYS A 176 0.24 28.71 8.54
C LYS A 176 0.69 27.35 9.03
N ILE A 177 0.78 26.38 8.13
CA ILE A 177 1.35 25.07 8.43
C ILE A 177 2.88 25.18 8.40
N LYS A 178 3.52 24.97 9.55
CA LYS A 178 4.99 25.02 9.71
C LYS A 178 5.67 23.74 9.28
N GLY A 179 5.00 22.59 9.46
CA GLY A 179 5.52 21.31 9.06
C GLY A 179 4.52 20.17 9.25
N ILE A 180 4.70 19.15 8.43
CA ILE A 180 3.98 17.89 8.51
C ILE A 180 5.02 16.77 8.55
N TRP A 181 4.98 15.95 9.60
CA TRP A 181 5.83 14.79 9.75
C TRP A 181 4.98 13.53 9.80
N MET A 182 5.32 12.55 8.98
CA MET A 182 4.58 11.29 8.90
C MET A 182 5.51 10.11 9.08
N ALA A 183 5.01 9.10 9.80
CA ALA A 183 5.62 7.78 9.88
C ALA A 183 4.60 6.74 9.40
N ILE A 184 5.02 5.91 8.44
CA ILE A 184 4.16 4.91 7.81
C ILE A 184 4.84 3.55 7.86
N ASN A 185 4.09 2.55 8.32
CA ASN A 185 4.47 1.16 8.23
C ASN A 185 3.48 0.44 7.29
N CYS A 186 3.84 0.35 6.02
CA CYS A 186 3.09 -0.35 4.99
C CYS A 186 3.75 -1.66 4.53
N GLY A 187 4.67 -2.19 5.34
CA GLY A 187 5.44 -3.39 4.99
C GLY A 187 6.60 -3.10 4.03
N THR A 188 6.87 -4.03 3.12
CA THR A 188 7.99 -3.89 2.18
C THR A 188 7.65 -2.91 1.05
N VAL A 189 8.35 -1.81 0.99
CA VAL A 189 8.21 -0.81 -0.09
C VAL A 189 9.08 -1.23 -1.28
N PHE A 190 8.48 -1.43 -2.45
CA PHE A 190 9.18 -1.85 -3.67
C PHE A 190 9.93 -0.70 -4.35
N ASP A 191 9.32 0.49 -4.38
CA ASP A 191 9.91 1.71 -4.93
C ASP A 191 9.69 2.85 -3.94
N LYS A 192 10.75 3.16 -3.20
CA LYS A 192 10.71 4.18 -2.16
C LYS A 192 10.39 5.57 -2.73
N LYS A 193 10.99 5.93 -3.88
CA LYS A 193 10.78 7.24 -4.50
C LYS A 193 9.34 7.41 -5.01
N ALA A 194 8.79 6.36 -5.62
CA ALA A 194 7.39 6.37 -6.07
C ALA A 194 6.42 6.47 -4.87
N ALA A 195 6.67 5.72 -3.80
CA ALA A 195 5.86 5.76 -2.59
C ALA A 195 5.89 7.15 -1.91
N GLU A 196 7.08 7.75 -1.75
CA GLU A 196 7.23 9.10 -1.21
C GLU A 196 6.51 10.15 -2.07
N ARG A 197 6.62 10.04 -3.41
CA ARG A 197 5.92 10.94 -4.32
C ARG A 197 4.41 10.81 -4.20
N THR A 198 3.88 9.58 -4.18
CA THR A 198 2.43 9.34 -4.02
C THR A 198 1.92 9.93 -2.71
N LEU A 199 2.67 9.73 -1.63
CA LEU A 199 2.33 10.28 -0.31
C LEU A 199 2.31 11.80 -0.32
N LYS A 200 3.35 12.44 -0.88
CA LYS A 200 3.40 13.90 -0.99
C LYS A 200 2.23 14.45 -1.79
N LEU A 201 1.92 13.86 -2.95
CA LEU A 201 0.77 14.28 -3.76
C LEU A 201 -0.56 14.13 -3.01
N ALA A 202 -0.75 13.05 -2.24
CA ALA A 202 -1.95 12.87 -1.44
C ALA A 202 -2.07 13.95 -0.34
N ILE A 203 -0.97 14.28 0.35
CA ILE A 203 -0.95 15.34 1.35
C ILE A 203 -1.24 16.70 0.71
N GLU A 204 -0.60 17.01 -0.42
CA GLU A 204 -0.82 18.26 -1.16
C GLU A 204 -2.28 18.41 -1.59
N GLN A 205 -2.90 17.32 -2.06
CA GLN A 205 -4.30 17.31 -2.47
C GLN A 205 -5.24 17.58 -1.30
N GLU A 206 -5.01 16.96 -0.15
CA GLU A 206 -5.80 17.22 1.06
C GLU A 206 -5.59 18.66 1.58
N LEU A 207 -4.36 19.17 1.52
CA LEU A 207 -4.06 20.55 1.90
C LEU A 207 -4.75 21.56 1.00
N LEU A 208 -4.82 21.31 -0.31
CA LEU A 208 -5.52 22.19 -1.25
C LEU A 208 -7.00 22.33 -0.89
N THR A 209 -7.66 21.25 -0.48
CA THR A 209 -9.06 21.30 -0.04
C THR A 209 -9.25 22.12 1.24
N LEU A 210 -8.25 22.15 2.11
CA LEU A 210 -8.25 23.00 3.31
C LEU A 210 -7.96 24.46 2.98
N VAL A 211 -7.02 24.72 2.05
CA VAL A 211 -6.63 26.08 1.62
C VAL A 211 -7.74 26.78 0.85
N GLU A 212 -8.52 26.09 0.04
CA GLU A 212 -9.70 26.67 -0.63
C GLU A 212 -10.74 27.17 0.38
N ASN A 213 -10.76 26.63 1.59
CA ASN A 213 -11.66 27.03 2.68
C ASN A 213 -11.02 27.95 3.74
N SER A 214 -9.68 28.15 3.69
CA SER A 214 -8.93 28.97 4.64
C SER A 214 -7.70 29.59 3.96
N LYS A 215 -7.20 30.74 4.45
CA LYS A 215 -5.96 31.36 3.96
C LYS A 215 -4.71 30.62 4.52
N LEU A 216 -4.62 29.34 4.34
CA LEU A 216 -3.53 28.51 4.84
C LEU A 216 -2.29 28.60 3.93
N GLU A 217 -1.14 28.89 4.51
CA GLU A 217 0.18 28.77 3.86
C GLU A 217 0.92 27.55 4.40
N CYS A 218 1.60 26.80 3.54
CA CYS A 218 2.38 25.61 3.92
C CYS A 218 3.87 25.82 3.64
N GLU A 219 4.74 25.63 4.65
CA GLU A 219 6.19 25.82 4.50
C GLU A 219 6.94 24.50 4.22
N ASN A 220 6.65 23.40 4.92
CA ASN A 220 7.42 22.17 4.84
C ASN A 220 6.57 20.89 4.96
N ILE A 221 6.80 19.95 4.04
CA ILE A 221 6.27 18.58 4.06
C ILE A 221 7.44 17.60 4.06
N SER A 222 7.58 16.79 5.10
CA SER A 222 8.61 15.76 5.21
C SER A 222 8.12 14.44 5.85
#